data_0c9e413eb1782ad9a8660ff651fccddb
#
_entry.id   0c9e413eb1782ad9a8660ff651fccddb
#
_cell.length_a   1.000
_cell.length_b   1.000
_cell.length_c   1.000
_cell.angle_alpha   90.00
_cell.angle_beta   90.00
_cell.angle_gamma   90.00
#
_symmetry.space_group_name_H-M   'P 1'
#
loop_
_entity.id
_entity.type
_entity.pdbx_description
1 polymer ?
#
loop_
_entity_poly.entity_id
_entity_poly.type
_entity_poly.pdbx_seq_one_letter_code
_entity_poly.pdbx_strand_id
1 'polypeptide(L)'
;FKSRTFKISRSLTNNEKFRKMITKKQGKSEYGEVTLTVSFSPHLTIHEKYKPKTFDGGFTCEFDCLYCPTEPGMPKSYPSKGPAMLRASRCKFFPHWQFYERLITLEKMGHVSCYGSKIEVIILGGTYSSMPMEYREDFMRFLYASANNYPNVFNPEDVGTLAEETRKNKTANFKIVGMVIETRPDCITNEELYFMRQAFVTKVQIGVQHFDNNVLRDINRGATNEDTIK
;
A
#
# COMPACT_ATOMS: atom_id res chain seq x y z
N PHE A 1 9.32 -18.73 6.39
CA PHE A 1 9.71 -17.88 7.51
C PHE A 1 8.57 -17.76 8.54
N LYS A 2 8.04 -18.88 9.03
CA LYS A 2 7.49 -18.92 10.38
C LYS A 2 8.73 -18.87 11.27
N SER A 3 9.26 -17.68 11.36
CA SER A 3 10.63 -17.38 11.65
C SER A 3 11.00 -17.80 13.06
N ARG A 4 12.29 -18.04 13.24
CA ARG A 4 12.96 -18.12 14.55
C ARG A 4 12.44 -17.05 15.54
N THR A 5 12.09 -15.86 15.07
CA THR A 5 11.52 -14.77 15.86
C THR A 5 10.16 -15.13 16.48
N PHE A 6 9.28 -15.85 15.78
CA PHE A 6 7.99 -16.27 16.34
C PHE A 6 8.13 -17.45 17.33
N LYS A 7 9.10 -18.35 17.09
CA LYS A 7 9.45 -19.41 18.07
C LYS A 7 10.13 -18.84 19.31
N ILE A 8 11.02 -17.86 19.13
CA ILE A 8 11.68 -17.14 20.23
C ILE A 8 10.65 -16.37 21.07
N SER A 9 9.66 -15.69 20.44
CA SER A 9 8.62 -15.00 21.18
C SER A 9 7.75 -15.95 22.00
N ARG A 10 7.45 -17.16 21.51
CA ARG A 10 6.63 -18.15 22.23
C ARG A 10 7.35 -18.76 23.43
N SER A 11 8.66 -18.98 23.36
CA SER A 11 9.46 -19.51 24.48
C SER A 11 9.79 -18.43 25.51
N LEU A 12 9.81 -17.15 25.13
CA LEU A 12 10.12 -16.01 25.99
C LEU A 12 8.85 -15.26 26.48
N THR A 13 7.66 -15.69 26.06
CA THR A 13 6.38 -15.04 26.46
C THR A 13 6.08 -15.13 27.95
N ASN A 14 6.71 -16.04 28.67
CA ASN A 14 6.58 -16.14 30.12
C ASN A 14 7.54 -15.20 30.89
N ASN A 15 8.44 -14.49 30.19
CA ASN A 15 9.32 -13.52 30.82
C ASN A 15 8.75 -12.10 30.63
N GLU A 16 8.18 -11.56 31.71
CA GLU A 16 7.55 -10.24 31.73
C GLU A 16 8.52 -9.11 31.32
N LYS A 17 9.79 -9.21 31.71
CA LYS A 17 10.82 -8.24 31.34
C LYS A 17 11.08 -8.23 29.83
N PHE A 18 11.09 -9.41 29.20
CA PHE A 18 11.25 -9.55 27.76
C PHE A 18 10.00 -9.05 27.01
N ARG A 19 8.79 -9.37 27.51
CA ARG A 19 7.54 -8.80 26.94
C ARG A 19 7.57 -7.29 26.95
N LYS A 20 7.98 -6.64 28.04
CA LYS A 20 8.10 -5.18 28.13
C LYS A 20 9.12 -4.60 27.12
N MET A 21 10.19 -5.35 26.80
CA MET A 21 11.21 -4.91 25.83
C MET A 21 10.72 -4.95 24.37
N ILE A 22 9.87 -5.94 24.02
CA ILE A 22 9.34 -6.13 22.66
C ILE A 22 7.98 -5.49 22.45
N THR A 23 7.30 -5.07 23.53
CA THR A 23 6.02 -4.38 23.46
C THR A 23 6.23 -2.90 23.08
N LYS A 24 5.21 -2.31 22.46
CA LYS A 24 5.16 -0.90 22.11
C LYS A 24 5.70 -0.01 23.23
N LYS A 25 6.70 0.81 22.92
CA LYS A 25 7.08 1.91 23.80
C LYS A 25 5.95 2.92 23.87
N GLN A 26 5.59 3.36 25.07
CA GLN A 26 4.66 4.47 25.27
C GLN A 26 5.14 5.69 24.46
N GLY A 27 4.23 6.41 23.83
CA GLY A 27 4.54 7.55 22.98
C GLY A 27 4.69 7.26 21.48
N LYS A 28 4.85 6.00 21.05
CA LYS A 28 5.05 5.66 19.63
C LYS A 28 3.78 5.68 18.76
N SER A 29 2.61 5.91 19.34
CA SER A 29 1.32 6.09 18.67
C SER A 29 0.41 6.96 19.54
N GLU A 30 0.91 8.12 19.97
CA GLU A 30 0.15 9.04 20.82
C GLU A 30 -1.16 9.48 20.20
N TYR A 31 -1.20 9.55 18.86
CA TYR A 31 -2.39 9.98 18.11
C TYR A 31 -3.30 8.83 17.68
N GLY A 32 -2.98 7.57 18.03
CA GLY A 32 -3.80 6.41 17.69
C GLY A 32 -3.81 6.04 16.21
N GLU A 33 -2.86 6.55 15.44
CA GLU A 33 -2.71 6.25 14.01
C GLU A 33 -1.65 5.18 13.77
N VAL A 34 -1.91 4.31 12.81
CA VAL A 34 -1.03 3.21 12.44
C VAL A 34 -0.80 3.22 10.94
N THR A 35 0.47 3.24 10.53
CA THR A 35 0.83 3.21 9.12
C THR A 35 0.97 1.79 8.60
N LEU A 36 0.25 1.48 7.55
CA LEU A 36 0.31 0.25 6.77
C LEU A 36 0.90 0.53 5.39
N THR A 37 1.94 -0.21 5.03
CA THR A 37 2.51 -0.14 3.69
C THR A 37 2.10 -1.37 2.91
N VAL A 38 1.46 -1.16 1.77
CA VAL A 38 1.02 -2.17 0.79
C VAL A 38 1.65 -1.89 -0.57
N SER A 39 1.75 -2.90 -1.41
CA SER A 39 2.32 -2.74 -2.75
C SER A 39 1.37 -3.25 -3.81
N PHE A 40 1.33 -2.57 -4.95
CA PHE A 40 0.71 -3.07 -6.16
C PHE A 40 1.35 -4.37 -6.61
N SER A 41 0.55 -5.20 -7.27
CA SER A 41 1.01 -6.43 -7.88
C SER A 41 1.71 -6.14 -9.21
N PRO A 42 2.90 -6.70 -9.46
CA PRO A 42 3.51 -6.65 -10.80
C PRO A 42 2.72 -7.44 -11.85
N HIS A 43 1.75 -8.25 -11.41
CA HIS A 43 0.88 -9.04 -12.27
C HIS A 43 -0.58 -8.54 -12.28
N LEU A 44 -0.83 -7.35 -11.73
CA LEU A 44 -2.15 -6.72 -11.64
C LEU A 44 -3.23 -7.63 -11.02
N THR A 45 -2.83 -8.47 -10.09
CA THR A 45 -3.74 -9.40 -9.40
C THR A 45 -4.28 -8.79 -8.11
N ILE A 46 -5.57 -8.98 -7.86
CA ILE A 46 -6.25 -8.49 -6.66
C ILE A 46 -6.57 -9.61 -5.68
N HIS A 47 -7.01 -10.77 -6.20
CA HIS A 47 -7.40 -11.92 -5.42
C HIS A 47 -7.30 -13.20 -6.27
N GLU A 48 -7.17 -14.37 -5.65
CA GLU A 48 -7.05 -15.65 -6.37
C GLU A 48 -8.26 -15.94 -7.28
N LYS A 49 -9.46 -15.57 -6.84
CA LYS A 49 -10.72 -15.78 -7.58
C LYS A 49 -11.14 -14.57 -8.41
N TYR A 50 -10.56 -13.40 -8.18
CA TYR A 50 -10.92 -12.17 -8.85
C TYR A 50 -9.73 -11.65 -9.66
N LYS A 51 -9.92 -11.55 -10.97
CA LYS A 51 -8.97 -10.91 -11.88
C LYS A 51 -9.66 -9.69 -12.50
N PRO A 52 -9.01 -8.52 -12.56
CA PRO A 52 -9.52 -7.41 -13.34
C PRO A 52 -9.76 -7.84 -14.78
N LYS A 53 -10.85 -7.38 -15.39
CA LYS A 53 -11.32 -7.85 -16.71
C LYS A 53 -10.35 -7.60 -17.87
N THR A 54 -9.37 -6.72 -17.70
CA THR A 54 -8.59 -6.13 -18.79
C THR A 54 -7.12 -6.57 -18.88
N PHE A 55 -6.60 -7.44 -17.99
CA PHE A 55 -5.16 -7.72 -17.99
C PHE A 55 -4.81 -9.21 -17.81
N ASP A 56 -4.28 -9.77 -18.90
CA ASP A 56 -3.53 -11.02 -18.90
C ASP A 56 -2.02 -10.69 -19.04
N GLY A 57 -1.33 -10.34 -17.96
CA GLY A 57 0.11 -10.14 -18.04
C GLY A 57 0.70 -9.32 -16.89
N GLY A 58 2.01 -9.39 -16.76
CA GLY A 58 2.76 -8.54 -15.84
C GLY A 58 2.73 -7.08 -16.29
N PHE A 59 2.56 -6.17 -15.35
CA PHE A 59 2.66 -4.73 -15.57
C PHE A 59 3.89 -4.20 -14.87
N THR A 60 4.73 -3.54 -15.64
CA THR A 60 5.79 -2.70 -15.09
C THR A 60 5.45 -1.25 -15.39
N CYS A 61 5.90 -0.32 -14.54
CA CYS A 61 5.78 1.11 -14.84
C CYS A 61 6.23 1.39 -16.28
N GLU A 62 5.42 2.06 -17.07
CA GLU A 62 5.65 2.34 -18.51
C GLU A 62 6.87 3.23 -18.78
N PHE A 63 7.35 3.92 -17.75
CA PHE A 63 8.49 4.83 -17.85
C PHE A 63 9.82 4.07 -17.68
N ASP A 64 10.85 4.52 -18.42
CA ASP A 64 12.14 3.87 -18.45
C ASP A 64 13.28 4.75 -17.92
N CYS A 65 13.10 5.22 -16.67
CA CYS A 65 14.10 6.02 -15.98
C CYS A 65 15.36 5.20 -15.70
N LEU A 66 16.55 5.69 -16.10
CA LEU A 66 17.82 4.97 -16.00
C LEU A 66 18.23 4.57 -14.59
N TYR A 67 17.83 5.37 -13.58
CA TYR A 67 18.15 5.10 -12.18
C TYR A 67 17.18 4.13 -11.49
N CYS A 68 16.09 3.74 -12.17
CA CYS A 68 15.05 2.95 -11.54
C CYS A 68 15.41 1.47 -11.52
N PRO A 69 15.60 0.85 -10.33
CA PRO A 69 15.89 -0.56 -10.25
C PRO A 69 14.72 -1.41 -10.76
N THR A 70 15.03 -2.41 -11.56
CA THR A 70 14.04 -3.34 -12.11
C THR A 70 14.46 -4.76 -11.77
N GLU A 71 13.56 -5.49 -11.10
CA GLU A 71 13.75 -6.89 -10.75
C GLU A 71 12.56 -7.70 -11.29
N PRO A 72 12.78 -8.81 -12.01
CA PRO A 72 11.70 -9.64 -12.53
C PRO A 72 10.74 -10.11 -11.41
N GLY A 73 9.43 -9.98 -11.64
CA GLY A 73 8.41 -10.36 -10.67
C GLY A 73 8.23 -9.41 -9.49
N MET A 74 8.89 -8.23 -9.55
CA MET A 74 8.73 -7.16 -8.57
C MET A 74 8.22 -5.87 -9.22
N PRO A 75 7.50 -5.01 -8.48
CA PRO A 75 7.14 -3.69 -8.98
C PRO A 75 8.40 -2.87 -9.26
N LYS A 76 8.40 -2.14 -10.37
CA LYS A 76 9.52 -1.27 -10.74
C LYS A 76 9.82 -0.28 -9.62
N SER A 77 11.08 -0.02 -9.33
CA SER A 77 11.59 0.78 -8.20
C SER A 77 11.63 0.06 -6.83
N TYR A 78 11.03 -1.12 -6.71
CA TYR A 78 10.90 -1.82 -5.44
C TYR A 78 11.47 -3.24 -5.50
N PRO A 79 12.78 -3.43 -5.30
CA PRO A 79 13.42 -4.74 -5.31
C PRO A 79 12.98 -5.62 -4.12
N SER A 80 13.05 -6.94 -4.30
CA SER A 80 12.56 -7.97 -3.38
C SER A 80 13.12 -7.91 -1.96
N LYS A 81 14.31 -7.33 -1.77
CA LYS A 81 14.98 -7.26 -0.46
C LYS A 81 14.33 -6.27 0.52
N GLY A 82 13.50 -5.36 0.03
CA GLY A 82 12.81 -4.38 0.86
C GLY A 82 11.79 -5.02 1.80
N PRO A 83 11.68 -4.60 3.09
CA PRO A 83 10.76 -5.21 4.05
C PRO A 83 9.28 -5.16 3.60
N ALA A 84 8.86 -4.12 2.89
CA ALA A 84 7.52 -4.01 2.33
C ALA A 84 7.29 -5.04 1.22
N MET A 85 8.27 -5.19 0.32
CA MET A 85 8.20 -6.15 -0.78
C MET A 85 8.23 -7.60 -0.31
N LEU A 86 9.03 -7.92 0.72
CA LEU A 86 9.04 -9.24 1.35
C LEU A 86 7.67 -9.61 1.92
N ARG A 87 6.94 -8.65 2.50
CA ARG A 87 5.56 -8.88 2.96
C ARG A 87 4.59 -9.02 1.79
N ALA A 88 4.65 -8.09 0.84
CA ALA A 88 3.78 -8.10 -0.33
C ALA A 88 3.89 -9.41 -1.13
N SER A 89 5.13 -9.87 -1.38
CA SER A 89 5.40 -11.13 -2.07
C SER A 89 4.83 -12.34 -1.34
N ARG A 90 4.96 -12.42 0.00
CA ARG A 90 4.34 -13.49 0.80
C ARG A 90 2.83 -13.48 0.71
N CYS A 91 2.24 -12.31 0.56
CA CYS A 91 0.80 -12.12 0.36
C CYS A 91 0.39 -12.21 -1.12
N LYS A 92 1.29 -12.64 -2.03
CA LYS A 92 1.06 -12.67 -3.48
C LYS A 92 0.60 -11.30 -4.03
N PHE A 93 1.01 -10.22 -3.39
CA PHE A 93 0.61 -8.84 -3.65
C PHE A 93 -0.90 -8.56 -3.53
N PHE A 94 -1.69 -9.47 -3.00
CA PHE A 94 -3.12 -9.24 -2.79
C PHE A 94 -3.34 -8.17 -1.71
N PRO A 95 -4.09 -7.08 -1.98
CA PRO A 95 -4.22 -5.95 -1.06
C PRO A 95 -4.79 -6.36 0.30
N HIS A 96 -5.81 -7.22 0.32
CA HIS A 96 -6.45 -7.69 1.55
C HIS A 96 -5.51 -8.52 2.42
N TRP A 97 -4.71 -9.44 1.84
CA TRP A 97 -3.75 -10.22 2.62
C TRP A 97 -2.62 -9.38 3.16
N GLN A 98 -2.12 -8.38 2.39
CA GLN A 98 -1.13 -7.44 2.88
C GLN A 98 -1.67 -6.63 4.06
N PHE A 99 -2.93 -6.19 3.97
CA PHE A 99 -3.63 -5.46 5.03
C PHE A 99 -3.77 -6.32 6.29
N TYR A 100 -4.33 -7.52 6.17
CA TYR A 100 -4.55 -8.42 7.31
C TYR A 100 -3.24 -8.86 7.97
N GLU A 101 -2.25 -9.32 7.21
CA GLU A 101 -0.96 -9.77 7.78
C GLU A 101 -0.31 -8.64 8.60
N ARG A 102 -0.33 -7.44 8.04
CA ARG A 102 0.28 -6.30 8.72
C ARG A 102 -0.49 -5.87 9.95
N LEU A 103 -1.80 -5.78 9.87
CA LEU A 103 -2.66 -5.34 10.98
C LEU A 103 -2.60 -6.33 12.14
N ILE A 104 -2.73 -7.63 11.87
CA ILE A 104 -2.57 -8.71 12.87
C ILE A 104 -1.19 -8.64 13.55
N THR A 105 -0.14 -8.37 12.77
CA THR A 105 1.22 -8.24 13.34
C THR A 105 1.30 -7.06 14.29
N LEU A 106 0.76 -5.91 13.91
CA LEU A 106 0.77 -4.69 14.71
C LEU A 106 -0.09 -4.83 15.97
N GLU A 107 -1.23 -5.50 15.87
CA GLU A 107 -2.10 -5.82 17.01
C GLU A 107 -1.36 -6.72 18.03
N LYS A 108 -0.72 -7.81 17.56
CA LYS A 108 0.08 -8.68 18.41
C LYS A 108 1.27 -7.99 19.09
N MET A 109 1.78 -6.93 18.46
CA MET A 109 2.84 -6.10 19.01
C MET A 109 2.32 -4.97 19.93
N GLY A 110 1.01 -4.85 20.09
CA GLY A 110 0.38 -3.82 20.93
C GLY A 110 0.35 -2.41 20.30
N HIS A 111 0.57 -2.30 18.98
CA HIS A 111 0.50 -1.02 18.27
C HIS A 111 -0.92 -0.65 17.85
N VAL A 112 -1.80 -1.61 17.79
CA VAL A 112 -3.18 -1.49 17.34
C VAL A 112 -4.09 -2.05 18.41
N SER A 113 -5.18 -1.34 18.72
CA SER A 113 -6.22 -1.85 19.59
C SER A 113 -7.11 -2.83 18.83
N CYS A 114 -7.48 -3.94 19.46
CA CYS A 114 -8.46 -4.89 18.91
C CYS A 114 -9.88 -4.27 18.75
N TYR A 115 -10.14 -3.15 19.39
CA TYR A 115 -11.42 -2.43 19.34
C TYR A 115 -11.49 -1.41 18.20
N GLY A 116 -10.39 -1.18 17.50
CA GLY A 116 -10.33 -0.24 16.39
C GLY A 116 -9.10 0.66 16.42
N SER A 117 -8.76 1.20 15.26
CA SER A 117 -7.64 2.12 15.08
C SER A 117 -7.84 2.97 13.82
N LYS A 118 -7.19 4.13 13.82
CA LYS A 118 -7.00 4.95 12.63
C LYS A 118 -5.81 4.41 11.84
N ILE A 119 -5.98 4.26 10.54
CA ILE A 119 -5.00 3.66 9.64
C ILE A 119 -4.64 4.64 8.53
N GLU A 120 -3.34 4.88 8.37
CA GLU A 120 -2.77 5.48 7.17
C GLU A 120 -2.24 4.36 6.28
N VAL A 121 -2.70 4.28 5.03
CA VAL A 121 -2.22 3.31 4.05
C VAL A 121 -1.27 4.00 3.08
N ILE A 122 -0.07 3.46 2.92
CA ILE A 122 0.91 3.90 1.91
C ILE A 122 0.95 2.84 0.82
N ILE A 123 0.60 3.24 -0.41
CA ILE A 123 0.61 2.37 -1.58
C ILE A 123 1.91 2.58 -2.35
N LEU A 124 2.69 1.50 -2.46
CA LEU A 124 3.93 1.42 -3.21
C LEU A 124 3.71 0.68 -4.54
N GLY A 125 4.66 0.78 -5.46
CA GLY A 125 4.64 -0.02 -6.69
C GLY A 125 4.96 0.77 -7.96
N GLY A 126 5.77 1.80 -7.85
CA GLY A 126 6.17 2.66 -8.95
C GLY A 126 5.23 3.85 -9.11
N THR A 127 4.88 4.18 -10.34
CA THR A 127 3.99 5.31 -10.61
C THR A 127 2.54 4.89 -10.48
N TYR A 128 1.86 5.33 -9.42
CA TYR A 128 0.45 5.03 -9.17
C TYR A 128 -0.45 5.34 -10.38
N SER A 129 -0.30 6.52 -10.96
CA SER A 129 -1.16 7.02 -12.02
C SER A 129 -0.94 6.32 -13.38
N SER A 130 0.15 5.56 -13.54
CA SER A 130 0.38 4.74 -14.73
C SER A 130 -0.31 3.38 -14.66
N MET A 131 -0.78 2.97 -13.48
CA MET A 131 -1.53 1.72 -13.35
C MET A 131 -2.92 1.86 -13.98
N PRO A 132 -3.48 0.78 -14.58
CA PRO A 132 -4.83 0.81 -15.13
C PRO A 132 -5.86 1.28 -14.09
N MET A 133 -6.77 2.14 -14.48
CA MET A 133 -7.75 2.75 -13.57
C MET A 133 -8.61 1.68 -12.87
N GLU A 134 -9.10 0.70 -13.61
CA GLU A 134 -9.90 -0.42 -13.07
C GLU A 134 -9.12 -1.18 -11.98
N TYR A 135 -7.82 -1.45 -12.22
CA TYR A 135 -6.99 -2.11 -11.22
C TYR A 135 -6.80 -1.27 -9.96
N ARG A 136 -6.57 0.04 -10.12
CA ARG A 136 -6.42 0.96 -8.97
C ARG A 136 -7.69 1.06 -8.14
N GLU A 137 -8.85 1.14 -8.82
CA GLU A 137 -10.15 1.18 -8.16
C GLU A 137 -10.39 -0.11 -7.37
N ASP A 138 -10.17 -1.27 -7.99
CA ASP A 138 -10.30 -2.57 -7.35
C ASP A 138 -9.34 -2.72 -6.17
N PHE A 139 -8.08 -2.31 -6.34
CA PHE A 139 -7.09 -2.37 -5.26
C PHE A 139 -7.54 -1.57 -4.04
N MET A 140 -8.02 -0.35 -4.26
CA MET A 140 -8.50 0.50 -3.17
C MET A 140 -9.77 -0.01 -2.51
N ARG A 141 -10.77 -0.46 -3.29
CA ARG A 141 -12.00 -1.00 -2.71
C ARG A 141 -11.74 -2.25 -1.86
N PHE A 142 -10.77 -3.09 -2.24
CA PHE A 142 -10.35 -4.24 -1.43
C PHE A 142 -9.63 -3.83 -0.14
N LEU A 143 -8.86 -2.75 -0.15
CA LEU A 143 -8.27 -2.19 1.09
C LEU A 143 -9.34 -1.69 2.04
N TYR A 144 -10.33 -0.93 1.54
CA TYR A 144 -11.46 -0.48 2.35
C TYR A 144 -12.31 -1.63 2.87
N ALA A 145 -12.60 -2.62 2.04
CA ALA A 145 -13.32 -3.82 2.45
C ALA A 145 -12.56 -4.58 3.55
N SER A 146 -11.22 -4.62 3.47
CA SER A 146 -10.38 -5.22 4.53
C SER A 146 -10.54 -4.51 5.86
N ALA A 147 -10.49 -3.18 5.84
CA ALA A 147 -10.66 -2.38 7.04
C ALA A 147 -12.08 -2.48 7.63
N ASN A 148 -13.09 -2.55 6.76
CA ASN A 148 -14.49 -2.65 7.16
C ASN A 148 -14.83 -3.98 7.84
N ASN A 149 -14.18 -5.07 7.41
CA ASN A 149 -14.49 -6.42 7.87
C ASN A 149 -13.53 -6.96 8.93
N TYR A 150 -12.38 -6.31 9.15
CA TYR A 150 -11.40 -6.80 10.12
C TYR A 150 -12.04 -7.00 11.52
N PRO A 151 -11.77 -8.13 12.22
CA PRO A 151 -10.78 -9.16 11.91
C PRO A 151 -11.26 -10.28 10.97
N ASN A 152 -12.50 -10.24 10.49
CA ASN A 152 -13.06 -11.26 9.62
C ASN A 152 -12.55 -11.12 8.18
N VAL A 153 -12.35 -12.24 7.51
CA VAL A 153 -12.05 -12.28 6.08
C VAL A 153 -13.36 -12.18 5.31
N PHE A 154 -13.41 -11.23 4.37
CA PHE A 154 -14.58 -11.07 3.51
C PHE A 154 -14.54 -12.00 2.28
N ASN A 155 -15.70 -12.28 1.70
CA ASN A 155 -15.77 -12.91 0.39
C ASN A 155 -15.57 -11.82 -0.70
N PRO A 156 -14.64 -12.00 -1.66
CA PRO A 156 -14.40 -11.02 -2.73
C PRO A 156 -15.63 -10.66 -3.56
N GLU A 157 -16.58 -11.56 -3.68
CA GLU A 157 -17.82 -11.37 -4.42
C GLU A 157 -18.79 -10.41 -3.72
N ASP A 158 -18.64 -10.27 -2.39
CA ASP A 158 -19.49 -9.41 -1.55
C ASP A 158 -18.92 -7.98 -1.40
N VAL A 159 -17.75 -7.70 -2.01
CA VAL A 159 -17.15 -6.37 -1.97
C VAL A 159 -17.93 -5.42 -2.87
N GLY A 160 -18.47 -4.38 -2.29
CA GLY A 160 -19.20 -3.33 -2.98
C GLY A 160 -18.31 -2.46 -3.88
N THR A 161 -18.89 -1.43 -4.46
CA THR A 161 -18.16 -0.39 -5.19
C THR A 161 -17.22 0.39 -4.26
N LEU A 162 -16.22 1.08 -4.82
CA LEU A 162 -15.32 1.93 -4.03
C LEU A 162 -16.09 2.95 -3.19
N ALA A 163 -17.15 3.56 -3.77
CA ALA A 163 -18.00 4.51 -3.07
C ALA A 163 -18.77 3.90 -1.88
N GLU A 164 -19.22 2.66 -2.01
CA GLU A 164 -19.90 1.92 -0.93
C GLU A 164 -18.91 1.55 0.17
N GLU A 165 -17.75 1.00 -0.18
CA GLU A 165 -16.76 0.58 0.80
C GLU A 165 -16.16 1.77 1.56
N THR A 166 -15.92 2.89 0.89
CA THR A 166 -15.47 4.13 1.56
C THR A 166 -16.53 4.71 2.46
N ARG A 167 -17.82 4.60 2.11
CA ARG A 167 -18.94 5.03 2.96
C ARG A 167 -19.04 4.17 4.22
N LYS A 168 -18.97 2.84 4.08
CA LYS A 168 -18.95 1.90 5.22
C LYS A 168 -17.79 2.20 6.16
N ASN A 169 -16.62 2.55 5.63
CA ASN A 169 -15.42 2.81 6.42
C ASN A 169 -15.55 4.00 7.37
N LYS A 170 -16.44 4.95 7.10
CA LYS A 170 -16.68 6.10 8.00
C LYS A 170 -17.15 5.68 9.40
N THR A 171 -17.82 4.55 9.52
CA THR A 171 -18.35 4.01 10.77
C THR A 171 -17.66 2.74 11.24
N ALA A 172 -16.73 2.20 10.45
CA ALA A 172 -15.99 0.98 10.80
C ALA A 172 -15.10 1.20 12.04
N ASN A 173 -14.77 0.12 12.74
CA ASN A 173 -13.83 0.16 13.86
C ASN A 173 -12.41 0.52 13.40
N PHE A 174 -11.99 -0.02 12.26
CA PHE A 174 -10.70 0.27 11.64
C PHE A 174 -10.94 1.24 10.48
N LYS A 175 -10.53 2.49 10.68
CA LYS A 175 -10.79 3.57 9.71
C LYS A 175 -9.54 3.92 8.95
N ILE A 176 -9.60 3.83 7.63
CA ILE A 176 -8.56 4.39 6.77
C ILE A 176 -8.77 5.91 6.75
N VAL A 177 -7.91 6.62 7.47
CA VAL A 177 -7.96 8.08 7.61
C VAL A 177 -6.92 8.78 6.73
N GLY A 178 -5.93 8.02 6.23
CA GLY A 178 -4.92 8.48 5.31
C GLY A 178 -4.70 7.47 4.18
N MET A 179 -4.65 7.97 2.95
CA MET A 179 -4.28 7.21 1.77
C MET A 179 -3.17 7.96 1.05
N VAL A 180 -1.99 7.35 1.00
CA VAL A 180 -0.78 7.93 0.43
C VAL A 180 -0.42 7.18 -0.84
N ILE A 181 -0.19 7.90 -1.91
CA ILE A 181 0.24 7.35 -3.20
C ILE A 181 1.50 8.04 -3.69
N GLU A 182 2.21 7.37 -4.59
CA GLU A 182 3.41 7.88 -5.26
C GLU A 182 3.14 8.03 -6.76
N THR A 183 3.42 9.19 -7.32
CA THR A 183 3.23 9.44 -8.75
C THR A 183 4.29 10.38 -9.31
N ARG A 184 4.19 10.66 -10.60
CA ARG A 184 5.07 11.56 -11.35
C ARG A 184 4.34 12.88 -11.65
N PRO A 185 5.06 14.01 -11.82
CA PRO A 185 4.44 15.29 -12.15
C PRO A 185 3.63 15.25 -13.47
N ASP A 186 4.20 14.62 -14.50
CA ASP A 186 3.60 14.47 -15.84
C ASP A 186 2.36 13.57 -15.88
N CYS A 187 2.12 12.78 -14.84
CA CYS A 187 0.93 11.93 -14.72
C CYS A 187 -0.24 12.61 -14.00
N ILE A 188 -0.08 13.83 -13.51
CA ILE A 188 -1.12 14.53 -12.76
C ILE A 188 -1.99 15.32 -13.73
N THR A 189 -3.14 14.76 -14.10
CA THR A 189 -4.19 15.40 -14.89
C THR A 189 -5.41 15.75 -14.03
N ASN A 190 -6.34 16.54 -14.57
CA ASN A 190 -7.59 16.84 -13.85
C ASN A 190 -8.41 15.58 -13.58
N GLU A 191 -8.46 14.65 -14.53
CA GLU A 191 -9.14 13.36 -14.39
C GLU A 191 -8.51 12.54 -13.29
N GLU A 192 -7.18 12.54 -13.23
CA GLU A 192 -6.42 11.83 -12.19
C GLU A 192 -6.67 12.41 -10.79
N LEU A 193 -6.67 13.74 -10.67
CA LEU A 193 -7.00 14.43 -9.41
C LEU A 193 -8.44 14.14 -8.98
N TYR A 194 -9.38 14.10 -9.93
CA TYR A 194 -10.76 13.74 -9.64
C TYR A 194 -10.87 12.30 -9.11
N PHE A 195 -10.21 11.34 -9.76
CA PHE A 195 -10.16 9.95 -9.31
C PHE A 195 -9.51 9.82 -7.91
N MET A 196 -8.37 10.48 -7.69
CA MET A 196 -7.71 10.51 -6.38
C MET A 196 -8.65 11.03 -5.29
N ARG A 197 -9.44 12.05 -5.62
CA ARG A 197 -10.42 12.62 -4.67
C ARG A 197 -11.53 11.64 -4.34
N GLN A 198 -12.06 10.93 -5.34
CA GLN A 198 -13.08 9.90 -5.13
C GLN A 198 -12.55 8.70 -4.32
N ALA A 199 -11.30 8.33 -4.54
CA ALA A 199 -10.60 7.27 -3.81
C ALA A 199 -10.14 7.69 -2.41
N PHE A 200 -10.45 8.92 -1.99
CA PHE A 200 -10.03 9.49 -0.69
C PHE A 200 -8.51 9.50 -0.49
N VAL A 201 -7.75 9.73 -1.55
CA VAL A 201 -6.31 10.00 -1.44
C VAL A 201 -6.11 11.28 -0.64
N THR A 202 -5.34 11.20 0.42
CA THR A 202 -5.09 12.33 1.34
C THR A 202 -3.71 12.94 1.16
N LYS A 203 -2.78 12.19 0.56
CA LYS A 203 -1.41 12.62 0.35
C LYS A 203 -0.84 12.04 -0.94
N VAL A 204 -0.26 12.91 -1.74
CA VAL A 204 0.43 12.53 -2.98
C VAL A 204 1.92 12.83 -2.81
N GLN A 205 2.74 11.82 -3.03
CA GLN A 205 4.21 11.96 -3.10
C GLN A 205 4.59 12.07 -4.57
N ILE A 206 5.10 13.25 -4.95
CA ILE A 206 5.44 13.55 -6.34
C ILE A 206 6.94 13.39 -6.54
N GLY A 207 7.30 12.48 -7.44
CA GLY A 207 8.70 12.20 -7.78
C GLY A 207 9.25 13.23 -8.78
N VAL A 208 9.65 14.40 -8.31
CA VAL A 208 10.24 15.48 -9.13
C VAL A 208 11.61 15.09 -9.67
N GLN A 209 12.45 14.50 -8.86
CA GLN A 209 13.82 14.04 -9.09
C GLN A 209 14.84 15.19 -9.22
N HIS A 210 14.68 16.10 -10.18
CA HIS A 210 15.54 17.25 -10.39
C HIS A 210 14.77 18.41 -11.03
N PHE A 211 15.29 19.65 -10.92
CA PHE A 211 14.69 20.84 -11.53
C PHE A 211 15.38 21.30 -12.83
N ASP A 212 16.52 20.72 -13.19
CA ASP A 212 17.21 20.99 -14.47
C ASP A 212 16.74 19.98 -15.52
N ASN A 213 16.16 20.49 -16.60
CA ASN A 213 15.66 19.66 -17.72
C ASN A 213 16.77 18.88 -18.44
N ASN A 214 18.02 19.33 -18.42
CA ASN A 214 19.13 18.58 -18.98
C ASN A 214 19.39 17.31 -18.15
N VAL A 215 19.44 17.45 -16.82
CA VAL A 215 19.59 16.31 -15.92
C VAL A 215 18.41 15.34 -16.05
N LEU A 216 17.18 15.86 -16.13
CA LEU A 216 15.98 15.02 -16.33
C LEU A 216 16.04 14.24 -17.64
N ARG A 217 16.57 14.85 -18.70
CA ARG A 217 16.80 14.19 -20.00
C ARG A 217 17.89 13.12 -19.88
N ASP A 218 19.03 13.43 -19.27
CA ASP A 218 20.16 12.52 -19.11
C ASP A 218 19.79 11.25 -18.34
N ILE A 219 18.87 11.34 -17.37
CA ILE A 219 18.36 10.20 -16.61
C ILE A 219 17.15 9.53 -17.26
N ASN A 220 16.78 9.93 -18.46
CA ASN A 220 15.57 9.45 -19.18
C ASN A 220 14.31 9.57 -18.34
N ARG A 221 14.12 10.72 -17.67
CA ARG A 221 12.94 10.93 -16.80
C ARG A 221 11.65 11.04 -17.60
N GLY A 222 11.68 11.69 -18.77
CA GLY A 222 10.52 11.98 -19.61
C GLY A 222 9.64 13.13 -19.10
N ALA A 223 9.60 13.41 -17.81
CA ALA A 223 8.96 14.59 -17.23
C ALA A 223 9.92 15.79 -17.27
N THR A 224 9.36 16.99 -17.34
CA THR A 224 10.08 18.27 -17.37
C THR A 224 9.86 19.06 -16.08
N ASN A 225 10.63 20.13 -15.89
CA ASN A 225 10.41 21.05 -14.77
C ASN A 225 9.05 21.76 -14.88
N GLU A 226 8.60 22.05 -16.09
CA GLU A 226 7.31 22.66 -16.39
C GLU A 226 6.14 21.78 -15.92
N ASP A 227 6.26 20.46 -16.05
CA ASP A 227 5.27 19.49 -15.52
C ASP A 227 5.20 19.54 -14.00
N THR A 228 6.31 19.87 -13.34
CA THR A 228 6.39 19.96 -11.88
C THR A 228 5.76 21.25 -11.34
N ILE A 229 5.82 22.34 -12.11
CA ILE A 229 5.33 23.67 -11.70
C ILE A 229 3.84 23.84 -12.01
N LYS A 230 3.32 23.08 -12.97
CA LYS A 230 1.92 23.11 -13.41
C LYS A 230 0.97 22.72 -12.28
#